data_983c309d5bfee8467debeea61dbb3fd0
#
_entry.id   983c309d5bfee8467debeea61dbb3fd0
#
_cell.length_a   1.000
_cell.length_b   1.000
_cell.length_c   1.000
_cell.angle_alpha   90.00
_cell.angle_beta   90.00
_cell.angle_gamma   90.00
#
_symmetry.space_group_name_H-M   'P 1'
#
loop_
_entity.id
_entity.type
_entity.pdbx_description
1 polymer ?
#
loop_
_entity_poly.entity_id
_entity_poly.type
_entity_poly.pdbx_seq_one_letter_code
_entity_poly.pdbx_strand_id
1 'polypeptide(L)'
;MSPYKEVLLWKEYNQALGIKNGVEVGVNQGNYGIGLTREYVDNFLMEDGKPTYAEHDGYVYSDATIADVRKNRDPRLFVFLKEPGQKNVFKNMDASEGTHMVEIEPYPAILNSSSETGYSTGYTIRKRGTFDRALCGNGEGYTAYISFRATEALLNYMEAQYMLSGDLNSGKILEYWRIVRKKAGFQGEAVNPEVTIEVTEMNKEALNDWAAYSGGTILSDPVLYNIRRERRCEFMAEGLRWMDLVRWRALDQLIDKPWHIEGFHLWNTPMERWYSNLVADGSSNANVSSITLSEHLRPFEKNMTANNLFKDGLTWSMAQYLEPLPITQFLLTASDYQSVEKSPLYQNPYWPTVADRPAEK
;
A
#
# COMPACT_ATOMS: atom_id res chain seq x y z
N MET A 1 -21.76 -7.97 7.65
CA MET A 1 -21.15 -8.41 6.37
C MET A 1 -22.08 -9.27 5.51
N SER A 2 -23.04 -9.99 6.06
CA SER A 2 -23.95 -10.85 5.30
C SER A 2 -24.72 -10.19 4.13
N PRO A 3 -25.03 -8.88 4.10
CA PRO A 3 -25.71 -8.27 2.95
C PRO A 3 -24.78 -8.07 1.75
N TYR A 4 -23.46 -8.15 1.92
CA TYR A 4 -22.50 -7.94 0.84
C TYR A 4 -22.22 -9.26 0.12
N LYS A 5 -22.85 -9.48 -1.03
CA LYS A 5 -22.73 -10.72 -1.82
C LYS A 5 -21.29 -11.01 -2.30
N GLU A 6 -20.44 -10.00 -2.33
CA GLU A 6 -19.05 -10.15 -2.72
C GLU A 6 -18.18 -10.78 -1.63
N VAL A 7 -18.53 -10.59 -0.34
CA VAL A 7 -17.74 -11.08 0.79
C VAL A 7 -18.08 -12.55 1.03
N LEU A 8 -17.11 -13.43 0.86
CA LEU A 8 -17.27 -14.88 0.97
C LEU A 8 -16.81 -15.41 2.34
N LEU A 9 -15.76 -14.80 2.91
CA LEU A 9 -15.25 -15.16 4.22
C LEU A 9 -14.80 -13.91 4.97
N TRP A 10 -15.24 -13.76 6.22
CA TRP A 10 -14.87 -12.63 7.08
C TRP A 10 -14.83 -13.04 8.54
N LYS A 11 -14.06 -12.28 9.33
CA LYS A 11 -14.10 -12.31 10.78
C LYS A 11 -14.99 -11.17 11.27
N GLU A 12 -16.02 -11.51 12.03
CA GLU A 12 -16.88 -10.52 12.67
C GLU A 12 -16.31 -10.08 14.02
N TYR A 13 -16.41 -8.78 14.28
CA TYR A 13 -16.18 -8.19 15.57
C TYR A 13 -17.53 -7.71 16.13
N ASN A 14 -17.72 -7.84 17.43
CA ASN A 14 -19.02 -7.57 18.06
C ASN A 14 -18.82 -6.81 19.36
N GLN A 15 -19.28 -5.56 19.39
CA GLN A 15 -19.14 -4.68 20.54
C GLN A 15 -19.87 -5.21 21.78
N ALA A 16 -21.07 -5.77 21.62
CA ALA A 16 -21.86 -6.30 22.73
C ALA A 16 -21.20 -7.51 23.42
N LEU A 17 -20.38 -8.27 22.66
CA LEU A 17 -19.60 -9.39 23.18
C LEU A 17 -18.20 -8.99 23.63
N GLY A 18 -17.84 -7.70 23.59
CA GLY A 18 -16.50 -7.22 23.91
C GLY A 18 -15.42 -7.63 22.91
N ILE A 19 -15.80 -8.10 21.72
CA ILE A 19 -14.87 -8.51 20.66
C ILE A 19 -14.63 -7.30 19.77
N LYS A 20 -13.59 -6.53 20.08
CA LYS A 20 -13.27 -5.25 19.48
C LYS A 20 -11.88 -5.26 18.81
N ASN A 21 -11.55 -4.19 18.09
CA ASN A 21 -10.23 -3.95 17.50
C ASN A 21 -9.89 -2.46 17.47
N GLY A 22 -8.70 -2.12 16.96
CA GLY A 22 -8.21 -0.75 16.84
C GLY A 22 -8.09 -0.24 15.40
N VAL A 23 -8.82 -0.82 14.45
CA VAL A 23 -8.70 -0.44 13.03
C VAL A 23 -9.16 1.00 12.82
N GLU A 24 -10.31 1.37 13.36
CA GLU A 24 -10.90 2.70 13.19
C GLU A 24 -10.00 3.80 13.77
N VAL A 25 -9.48 3.60 14.98
CA VAL A 25 -8.54 4.57 15.58
C VAL A 25 -7.25 4.67 14.78
N GLY A 26 -6.71 3.54 14.31
CA GLY A 26 -5.51 3.52 13.47
C GLY A 26 -5.68 4.33 12.19
N VAL A 27 -6.79 4.14 11.49
CA VAL A 27 -7.10 4.86 10.24
C VAL A 27 -7.44 6.33 10.49
N ASN A 28 -8.22 6.64 11.51
CA ASN A 28 -8.68 8.01 11.76
C ASN A 28 -7.59 8.91 12.35
N GLN A 29 -6.70 8.38 13.15
CA GLN A 29 -5.63 9.14 13.82
C GLN A 29 -4.23 8.94 13.23
N GLY A 30 -4.08 8.00 12.29
CA GLY A 30 -2.79 7.69 11.68
C GLY A 30 -1.81 7.01 12.64
N ASN A 31 -2.32 6.12 13.51
CA ASN A 31 -1.49 5.40 14.46
C ASN A 31 -0.36 4.65 13.75
N TYR A 32 0.81 4.62 14.38
CA TYR A 32 2.03 3.97 13.87
C TYR A 32 2.53 4.53 12.53
N GLY A 33 2.19 5.77 12.19
CA GLY A 33 2.62 6.41 10.95
C GLY A 33 1.94 5.85 9.69
N ILE A 34 0.73 5.31 9.82
CA ILE A 34 -0.06 4.83 8.68
C ILE A 34 -0.23 5.94 7.64
N GLY A 35 0.05 5.63 6.38
CA GLY A 35 -0.15 6.54 5.25
C GLY A 35 0.05 5.80 3.93
N LEU A 36 -0.47 6.37 2.85
CA LEU A 36 -0.20 5.86 1.52
C LEU A 36 1.14 6.40 1.03
N THR A 37 1.93 5.59 0.35
CA THR A 37 3.14 6.08 -0.30
C THR A 37 2.79 6.78 -1.61
N ARG A 38 3.67 7.69 -2.08
CA ARG A 38 3.52 8.35 -3.37
C ARG A 38 3.37 7.33 -4.49
N GLU A 39 4.22 6.33 -4.51
CA GLU A 39 4.24 5.29 -5.56
C GLU A 39 2.92 4.51 -5.60
N TYR A 40 2.27 4.36 -4.44
CA TYR A 40 0.97 3.73 -4.41
C TYR A 40 -0.13 4.65 -4.94
N VAL A 41 -0.10 5.92 -4.57
CA VAL A 41 -1.05 6.92 -5.06
C VAL A 41 -0.91 7.11 -6.57
N ASP A 42 0.32 7.15 -7.09
CA ASP A 42 0.60 7.28 -8.53
C ASP A 42 0.20 6.04 -9.33
N ASN A 43 0.15 4.88 -8.68
CA ASN A 43 -0.25 3.62 -9.32
C ASN A 43 -1.74 3.54 -9.70
N PHE A 44 -2.60 4.32 -9.04
CA PHE A 44 -3.98 4.49 -9.47
C PHE A 44 -4.03 5.24 -10.79
N LEU A 45 -4.90 4.79 -11.69
CA LEU A 45 -5.08 5.40 -13.00
C LEU A 45 -5.80 6.76 -12.91
N MET A 46 -5.83 7.48 -14.01
CA MET A 46 -6.75 8.60 -14.19
C MET A 46 -8.16 8.04 -14.54
N GLU A 47 -9.18 8.89 -14.49
CA GLU A 47 -10.57 8.47 -14.75
C GLU A 47 -10.81 7.97 -16.17
N ASP A 48 -9.96 8.34 -17.11
CA ASP A 48 -9.95 7.84 -18.49
C ASP A 48 -9.31 6.45 -18.65
N GLY A 49 -8.85 5.87 -17.54
CA GLY A 49 -8.21 4.55 -17.51
C GLY A 49 -6.73 4.54 -17.88
N LYS A 50 -6.08 5.69 -18.03
CA LYS A 50 -4.67 5.80 -18.38
C LYS A 50 -3.78 6.13 -17.15
N PRO A 51 -2.47 5.79 -17.19
CA PRO A 51 -1.52 6.22 -16.15
C PRO A 51 -1.37 7.75 -16.08
N THR A 52 -0.98 8.28 -14.93
CA THR A 52 -0.82 9.72 -14.68
C THR A 52 0.11 10.44 -15.64
N TYR A 53 1.10 9.73 -16.19
CA TYR A 53 2.10 10.28 -17.13
C TYR A 53 1.67 10.24 -18.60
N ALA A 54 0.52 9.62 -18.89
CA ALA A 54 0.01 9.57 -20.26
C ALA A 54 -0.63 10.90 -20.67
N GLU A 55 -0.92 11.05 -21.95
CA GLU A 55 -1.68 12.18 -22.45
C GLU A 55 -3.20 11.98 -22.13
N HIS A 56 -3.81 13.01 -21.57
CA HIS A 56 -5.21 13.04 -21.17
C HIS A 56 -5.95 14.16 -21.90
N ASP A 57 -7.18 13.89 -22.31
CA ASP A 57 -7.97 14.88 -23.01
C ASP A 57 -8.46 16.01 -22.05
N GLY A 58 -7.95 17.20 -22.28
CA GLY A 58 -8.37 18.40 -21.59
C GLY A 58 -7.82 18.63 -20.17
N TYR A 59 -6.90 17.80 -19.69
CA TYR A 59 -6.23 18.03 -18.39
C TYR A 59 -4.82 17.47 -18.31
N VAL A 60 -4.03 18.00 -17.36
CA VAL A 60 -2.70 17.52 -17.00
C VAL A 60 -2.72 17.13 -15.53
N TYR A 61 -2.14 15.98 -15.22
CA TYR A 61 -1.97 15.55 -13.83
C TYR A 61 -1.09 16.53 -13.05
N SER A 62 -1.45 16.79 -11.81
CA SER A 62 -0.66 17.59 -10.87
C SER A 62 -0.72 16.97 -9.48
N ASP A 63 0.38 17.04 -8.75
CA ASP A 63 0.50 16.64 -7.36
C ASP A 63 0.77 17.83 -6.41
N ALA A 64 0.55 19.04 -6.89
CA ALA A 64 0.80 20.27 -6.14
C ALA A 64 -0.07 20.39 -4.87
N THR A 65 -1.25 19.75 -4.86
CA THR A 65 -2.11 19.62 -3.67
C THR A 65 -2.76 18.25 -3.62
N ILE A 66 -3.21 17.82 -2.44
CA ILE A 66 -3.98 16.55 -2.33
C ILE A 66 -5.29 16.63 -3.15
N ALA A 67 -5.88 17.81 -3.29
CA ALA A 67 -7.05 18.03 -4.15
C ALA A 67 -6.71 17.76 -5.62
N ASP A 68 -5.55 18.24 -6.09
CA ASP A 68 -5.09 17.99 -7.47
C ASP A 68 -4.80 16.51 -7.69
N VAL A 69 -4.11 15.86 -6.73
CA VAL A 69 -3.84 14.41 -6.77
C VAL A 69 -5.10 13.59 -6.95
N ARG A 70 -6.21 13.99 -6.32
CA ARG A 70 -7.50 13.28 -6.37
C ARG A 70 -8.34 13.61 -7.61
N LYS A 71 -8.04 14.69 -8.31
CA LYS A 71 -8.84 15.18 -9.43
C LYS A 71 -8.72 14.25 -10.63
N ASN A 72 -9.85 13.87 -11.22
CA ASN A 72 -9.94 13.04 -12.42
C ASN A 72 -9.21 11.69 -12.29
N ARG A 73 -9.24 11.08 -11.10
CA ARG A 73 -8.55 9.83 -10.80
C ARG A 73 -9.52 8.64 -10.72
N ASP A 74 -8.93 7.46 -10.74
CA ASP A 74 -9.60 6.21 -10.41
C ASP A 74 -10.57 6.43 -9.23
N PRO A 75 -11.85 6.10 -9.36
CA PRO A 75 -12.85 6.37 -8.32
C PRO A 75 -12.50 5.75 -6.96
N ARG A 76 -11.72 4.66 -6.94
CA ARG A 76 -11.24 4.04 -5.69
C ARG A 76 -10.31 4.98 -4.92
N LEU A 77 -9.39 5.66 -5.61
CA LEU A 77 -8.50 6.63 -4.96
C LEU A 77 -9.31 7.79 -4.38
N PHE A 78 -10.31 8.28 -5.11
CA PHE A 78 -11.19 9.35 -4.63
C PHE A 78 -11.88 8.98 -3.31
N VAL A 79 -12.32 7.73 -3.16
CA VAL A 79 -12.96 7.24 -1.94
C VAL A 79 -11.96 6.98 -0.81
N PHE A 80 -10.74 6.55 -1.15
CA PHE A 80 -9.78 6.04 -0.16
C PHE A 80 -8.81 7.08 0.38
N LEU A 81 -8.52 8.13 -0.37
CA LEU A 81 -7.61 9.21 0.03
C LEU A 81 -8.41 10.37 0.62
N LYS A 82 -8.09 10.76 1.85
CA LYS A 82 -8.66 11.95 2.50
C LYS A 82 -8.13 13.22 1.85
N GLU A 83 -8.96 14.25 1.88
CA GLU A 83 -8.58 15.58 1.41
C GLU A 83 -8.86 16.61 2.51
N PRO A 84 -7.85 17.40 2.94
CA PRO A 84 -8.01 18.43 3.93
C PRO A 84 -9.08 19.45 3.55
N GLY A 85 -9.88 19.87 4.54
CA GLY A 85 -10.96 20.80 4.34
C GLY A 85 -12.27 20.20 3.83
N GLN A 86 -12.29 18.94 3.42
CA GLN A 86 -13.53 18.25 3.07
C GLN A 86 -14.36 17.97 4.31
N LYS A 87 -15.66 18.19 4.17
CA LYS A 87 -16.62 17.57 5.08
C LYS A 87 -16.66 16.08 4.84
N ASN A 88 -17.07 15.37 5.85
CA ASN A 88 -17.26 13.94 5.83
C ASN A 88 -17.89 13.44 4.53
N VAL A 89 -17.26 12.48 3.91
CA VAL A 89 -17.62 11.95 2.59
C VAL A 89 -18.88 11.10 2.60
N PHE A 90 -19.20 10.47 3.72
CA PHE A 90 -20.42 9.67 3.84
C PHE A 90 -21.57 10.54 4.33
N LYS A 91 -22.31 11.07 3.40
CA LYS A 91 -23.38 12.04 3.57
C LYS A 91 -24.51 11.67 4.55
N ASN A 92 -24.59 10.44 5.01
CA ASN A 92 -25.80 9.92 5.62
C ASN A 92 -25.71 9.67 7.11
N MET A 93 -24.63 10.10 7.75
CA MET A 93 -24.58 10.02 9.20
C MET A 93 -25.06 11.37 9.73
N ASP A 94 -26.31 11.42 10.07
CA ASP A 94 -26.98 12.58 10.62
C ASP A 94 -26.49 12.80 12.06
N ALA A 95 -25.99 13.99 12.34
CA ALA A 95 -25.61 14.39 13.68
C ALA A 95 -26.78 14.31 14.70
N SER A 96 -28.02 14.28 14.22
CA SER A 96 -29.21 14.05 15.02
C SER A 96 -29.30 12.65 15.62
N GLU A 97 -28.55 11.66 15.10
CA GLU A 97 -28.53 10.28 15.61
C GLU A 97 -27.48 10.06 16.70
N GLY A 98 -26.84 11.11 17.19
CA GLY A 98 -25.86 11.03 18.28
C GLY A 98 -24.46 10.58 17.85
N THR A 99 -24.19 10.45 16.57
CA THR A 99 -22.86 10.20 16.03
C THR A 99 -22.04 11.49 16.03
N HIS A 100 -20.85 11.42 16.61
CA HIS A 100 -19.94 12.57 16.65
C HIS A 100 -19.02 12.54 15.44
N MET A 101 -19.44 13.23 14.41
CA MET A 101 -18.74 13.31 13.14
C MET A 101 -17.50 14.19 13.22
N VAL A 102 -16.44 13.82 12.52
CA VAL A 102 -15.39 14.75 12.13
C VAL A 102 -15.94 15.58 10.99
N GLU A 103 -16.30 16.81 11.25
CA GLU A 103 -16.97 17.67 10.24
C GLU A 103 -16.03 18.11 9.12
N ILE A 104 -14.76 18.31 9.42
CA ILE A 104 -13.75 18.79 8.48
C ILE A 104 -12.49 17.96 8.64
N GLU A 105 -11.95 17.41 7.54
CA GLU A 105 -10.65 16.74 7.54
C GLU A 105 -9.54 17.77 7.83
N PRO A 106 -8.69 17.50 8.83
CA PRO A 106 -7.55 18.35 9.13
C PRO A 106 -6.43 18.15 8.11
N TYR A 107 -5.46 19.06 8.10
CA TYR A 107 -4.19 18.80 7.42
C TYR A 107 -3.49 17.58 8.02
N PRO A 108 -2.82 16.75 7.17
CA PRO A 108 -2.12 15.57 7.66
C PRO A 108 -1.08 15.92 8.73
N ALA A 109 -1.10 15.21 9.84
CA ALA A 109 -0.20 15.44 10.97
C ALA A 109 1.19 14.83 10.69
N ILE A 110 1.98 15.41 9.77
CA ILE A 110 3.30 14.91 9.37
C ILE A 110 4.40 15.22 10.42
N LEU A 111 4.20 16.24 11.23
CA LEU A 111 5.19 16.72 12.21
C LEU A 111 5.01 16.13 13.61
N ASN A 112 4.07 15.21 13.76
CA ASN A 112 3.81 14.66 15.08
C ASN A 112 5.02 13.86 15.59
N SER A 113 5.50 14.22 16.77
CA SER A 113 6.59 13.53 17.45
C SER A 113 6.15 12.22 18.11
N SER A 114 4.84 12.01 18.28
CA SER A 114 4.30 10.75 18.80
C SER A 114 4.26 9.70 17.71
N SER A 115 4.88 8.55 17.95
CA SER A 115 4.76 7.39 17.06
C SER A 115 3.33 6.81 17.02
N GLU A 116 2.47 7.28 17.91
CA GLU A 116 1.10 6.77 18.05
C GLU A 116 0.09 7.50 17.17
N THR A 117 0.40 8.73 16.75
CA THR A 117 -0.51 9.53 15.91
C THR A 117 0.28 10.28 14.86
N GLY A 118 -0.15 10.21 13.62
CA GLY A 118 0.45 10.95 12.54
C GLY A 118 0.47 10.17 11.22
N TYR A 119 0.57 10.92 10.15
CA TYR A 119 0.60 10.37 8.79
C TYR A 119 1.93 10.71 8.15
N SER A 120 2.93 9.90 8.38
CA SER A 120 4.33 10.18 8.02
C SER A 120 4.54 10.48 6.53
N THR A 121 3.66 9.97 5.64
CA THR A 121 3.70 10.24 4.20
C THR A 121 2.88 11.46 3.77
N GLY A 122 2.04 12.01 4.63
CA GLY A 122 1.09 13.07 4.30
C GLY A 122 -0.15 12.61 3.52
N TYR A 123 -0.13 11.47 2.86
CA TYR A 123 -1.31 10.87 2.24
C TYR A 123 -2.07 10.02 3.25
N THR A 124 -3.26 10.46 3.62
CA THR A 124 -4.06 9.85 4.68
C THR A 124 -5.13 8.93 4.12
N ILE A 125 -5.23 7.73 4.71
CA ILE A 125 -6.19 6.71 4.27
C ILE A 125 -7.55 6.92 4.89
N ARG A 126 -8.61 6.69 4.11
CA ARG A 126 -10.01 6.72 4.58
C ARG A 126 -10.62 5.33 4.71
N LYS A 127 -10.15 4.36 3.92
CA LYS A 127 -10.70 2.99 3.93
C LYS A 127 -10.60 2.39 5.33
N ARG A 128 -11.70 1.86 5.85
CA ARG A 128 -11.87 1.33 7.20
C ARG A 128 -11.86 2.36 8.33
N GLY A 129 -11.82 3.65 8.00
CA GLY A 129 -12.06 4.71 8.96
C GLY A 129 -13.53 4.75 9.38
N THR A 130 -13.78 5.47 10.45
CA THR A 130 -15.13 5.76 10.92
C THR A 130 -15.32 7.26 11.10
N PHE A 131 -16.57 7.69 11.09
CA PHE A 131 -16.95 9.04 11.43
C PHE A 131 -17.63 9.12 12.80
N ASP A 132 -17.76 7.98 13.47
CA ASP A 132 -18.24 7.90 14.84
C ASP A 132 -17.06 8.02 15.81
N ARG A 133 -17.03 9.11 16.55
CA ARG A 133 -15.98 9.40 17.52
C ARG A 133 -15.91 8.35 18.63
N ALA A 134 -17.02 7.70 18.98
CA ALA A 134 -17.04 6.65 19.98
C ALA A 134 -16.21 5.41 19.59
N LEU A 135 -16.01 5.20 18.28
CA LEU A 135 -15.23 4.10 17.74
C LEU A 135 -13.75 4.44 17.54
N CYS A 136 -13.37 5.71 17.75
CA CYS A 136 -11.99 6.18 17.60
C CYS A 136 -11.15 6.01 18.88
N GLY A 137 -11.67 5.38 19.90
CA GLY A 137 -10.91 4.99 21.09
C GLY A 137 -10.06 3.74 20.84
N ASN A 138 -8.99 3.59 21.60
CA ASN A 138 -8.12 2.43 21.50
C ASN A 138 -8.88 1.14 21.84
N GLY A 139 -8.99 0.22 20.89
CA GLY A 139 -9.74 -1.01 21.06
C GLY A 139 -11.28 -0.84 21.15
N GLU A 140 -11.84 0.28 20.67
CA GLU A 140 -13.27 0.51 20.66
C GLU A 140 -13.94 0.16 19.32
N GLY A 141 -13.16 -0.02 18.28
CA GLY A 141 -13.65 -0.35 16.95
C GLY A 141 -14.16 -1.79 16.82
N TYR A 142 -15.00 -2.02 15.82
CA TYR A 142 -15.50 -3.36 15.47
C TYR A 142 -15.61 -3.57 13.95
N THR A 143 -14.82 -2.88 13.17
CA THR A 143 -14.74 -3.11 11.72
C THR A 143 -14.38 -4.56 11.43
N ALA A 144 -15.24 -5.25 10.68
CA ALA A 144 -15.03 -6.64 10.31
C ALA A 144 -13.82 -6.80 9.37
N TYR A 145 -13.07 -7.89 9.53
CA TYR A 145 -11.97 -8.25 8.66
C TYR A 145 -12.46 -9.16 7.54
N ILE A 146 -12.28 -8.72 6.29
CA ILE A 146 -12.58 -9.53 5.11
C ILE A 146 -11.38 -10.42 4.84
N SER A 147 -11.57 -11.73 4.95
CA SER A 147 -10.52 -12.72 4.69
C SER A 147 -10.48 -13.15 3.22
N PHE A 148 -11.65 -13.22 2.56
CA PHE A 148 -11.75 -13.59 1.15
C PHE A 148 -13.02 -13.00 0.52
N ARG A 149 -12.90 -12.49 -0.72
CA ARG A 149 -14.00 -11.94 -1.48
C ARG A 149 -13.94 -12.32 -2.96
N ALA A 150 -15.07 -12.28 -3.64
CA ALA A 150 -15.21 -12.76 -5.01
C ALA A 150 -14.24 -12.08 -6.00
N THR A 151 -13.96 -10.79 -5.83
CA THR A 151 -13.01 -10.07 -6.69
C THR A 151 -11.60 -10.68 -6.63
N GLU A 152 -11.21 -11.28 -5.50
CA GLU A 152 -9.91 -11.97 -5.42
C GLU A 152 -9.88 -13.19 -6.34
N ALA A 153 -10.96 -13.97 -6.38
CA ALA A 153 -11.05 -15.09 -7.30
C ALA A 153 -10.98 -14.64 -8.78
N LEU A 154 -11.63 -13.52 -9.12
CA LEU A 154 -11.56 -12.96 -10.47
C LEU A 154 -10.13 -12.55 -10.84
N LEU A 155 -9.44 -11.83 -9.98
CA LEU A 155 -8.06 -11.36 -10.22
C LEU A 155 -7.06 -12.53 -10.22
N ASN A 156 -7.24 -13.53 -9.37
CA ASN A 156 -6.43 -14.75 -9.39
C ASN A 156 -6.60 -15.50 -10.72
N TYR A 157 -7.85 -15.62 -11.20
CA TYR A 157 -8.14 -16.23 -12.50
C TYR A 157 -7.47 -15.46 -13.64
N MET A 158 -7.61 -14.13 -13.67
CA MET A 158 -7.05 -13.29 -14.73
C MET A 158 -5.54 -13.49 -14.85
N GLU A 159 -4.81 -13.41 -13.71
CA GLU A 159 -3.37 -13.59 -13.69
C GLU A 159 -2.97 -15.00 -14.13
N ALA A 160 -3.59 -16.03 -13.56
CA ALA A 160 -3.26 -17.42 -13.86
C ALA A 160 -3.57 -17.78 -15.33
N GLN A 161 -4.72 -17.36 -15.84
CA GLN A 161 -5.12 -17.61 -17.23
C GLN A 161 -4.20 -16.90 -18.22
N TYR A 162 -3.81 -15.65 -17.91
CA TYR A 162 -2.88 -14.90 -18.75
C TYR A 162 -1.47 -15.51 -18.73
N MET A 163 -0.97 -15.87 -17.57
CA MET A 163 0.34 -16.53 -17.46
C MET A 163 0.39 -17.89 -18.20
N LEU A 164 -0.73 -18.58 -18.28
CA LEU A 164 -0.82 -19.85 -19.02
C LEU A 164 -0.88 -19.67 -20.53
N SER A 165 -1.61 -18.66 -21.01
CA SER A 165 -1.92 -18.51 -22.44
C SER A 165 -1.06 -17.47 -23.16
N GLY A 166 -0.59 -16.43 -22.46
CA GLY A 166 0.03 -15.24 -23.08
C GLY A 166 -0.94 -14.42 -23.91
N ASP A 167 -2.25 -14.68 -23.84
CA ASP A 167 -3.27 -14.05 -24.67
C ASP A 167 -4.34 -13.38 -23.81
N LEU A 168 -4.46 -12.06 -23.96
CA LEU A 168 -5.47 -11.24 -23.26
C LEU A 168 -6.92 -11.68 -23.55
N ASN A 169 -7.16 -12.24 -24.74
CA ASN A 169 -8.49 -12.72 -25.14
C ASN A 169 -8.80 -14.16 -24.65
N SER A 170 -7.85 -14.79 -23.97
CA SER A 170 -8.03 -16.15 -23.47
C SER A 170 -9.04 -16.22 -22.32
N GLY A 171 -9.95 -17.18 -22.41
CA GLY A 171 -10.95 -17.44 -21.38
C GLY A 171 -11.82 -16.23 -21.07
N LYS A 172 -11.84 -15.81 -19.80
CA LYS A 172 -12.69 -14.71 -19.31
C LYS A 172 -11.88 -13.50 -18.78
N ILE A 173 -10.63 -13.34 -19.21
CA ILE A 173 -9.75 -12.27 -18.70
C ILE A 173 -10.42 -10.91 -18.89
N LEU A 174 -10.76 -10.51 -20.11
CA LEU A 174 -11.38 -9.21 -20.40
C LEU A 174 -12.76 -9.05 -19.77
N GLU A 175 -13.56 -10.11 -19.72
CA GLU A 175 -14.87 -10.09 -19.04
C GLU A 175 -14.70 -9.73 -17.56
N TYR A 176 -13.83 -10.45 -16.86
CA TYR A 176 -13.61 -10.25 -15.43
C TYR A 176 -12.95 -8.92 -15.14
N TRP A 177 -12.01 -8.48 -15.97
CA TRP A 177 -11.36 -7.19 -15.79
C TRP A 177 -12.35 -6.03 -15.91
N ARG A 178 -13.23 -6.08 -16.93
CA ARG A 178 -14.32 -5.10 -17.08
C ARG A 178 -15.30 -5.13 -15.90
N ILE A 179 -15.59 -6.28 -15.32
CA ILE A 179 -16.40 -6.39 -14.09
C ILE A 179 -15.72 -5.65 -12.93
N VAL A 180 -14.42 -5.89 -12.71
CA VAL A 180 -13.66 -5.23 -11.65
C VAL A 180 -13.65 -3.72 -11.83
N ARG A 181 -13.38 -3.23 -13.04
CA ARG A 181 -13.36 -1.79 -13.35
C ARG A 181 -14.74 -1.11 -13.22
N LYS A 182 -15.80 -1.76 -13.71
CA LYS A 182 -17.18 -1.26 -13.51
C LYS A 182 -17.52 -1.15 -12.04
N LYS A 183 -17.17 -2.14 -11.25
CA LYS A 183 -17.35 -2.11 -9.79
C LYS A 183 -16.52 -1.01 -9.14
N ALA A 184 -15.30 -0.77 -9.59
CA ALA A 184 -14.45 0.34 -9.15
C ALA A 184 -15.03 1.73 -9.45
N GLY A 185 -15.99 1.81 -10.39
CA GLY A 185 -16.65 3.05 -10.78
C GLY A 185 -16.18 3.66 -12.10
N PHE A 186 -15.27 3.01 -12.83
CA PHE A 186 -14.90 3.41 -14.18
C PHE A 186 -16.08 3.39 -15.13
N GLN A 187 -16.10 4.30 -16.09
CA GLN A 187 -17.17 4.46 -17.06
C GLN A 187 -16.64 4.56 -18.51
N GLY A 188 -17.51 4.39 -19.48
CA GLY A 188 -17.15 4.51 -20.90
C GLY A 188 -15.99 3.61 -21.31
N GLU A 189 -15.08 4.15 -22.08
CA GLU A 189 -13.90 3.44 -22.58
C GLU A 189 -12.92 3.03 -21.47
N ALA A 190 -12.86 3.76 -20.37
CA ALA A 190 -11.98 3.44 -19.24
C ALA A 190 -12.30 2.10 -18.55
N VAL A 191 -13.49 1.53 -18.80
CA VAL A 191 -13.84 0.19 -18.37
C VAL A 191 -13.02 -0.87 -19.13
N ASN A 192 -12.59 -0.58 -20.36
CA ASN A 192 -11.77 -1.49 -21.14
C ASN A 192 -10.29 -1.38 -20.74
N PRO A 193 -9.65 -2.47 -20.24
CA PRO A 193 -8.25 -2.42 -19.81
C PRO A 193 -7.26 -2.15 -20.97
N GLU A 194 -7.66 -2.38 -22.22
CA GLU A 194 -6.81 -2.17 -23.39
C GLU A 194 -6.36 -0.70 -23.49
N VAL A 195 -7.22 0.27 -23.13
CA VAL A 195 -6.83 1.71 -23.12
C VAL A 195 -5.67 2.01 -22.18
N THR A 196 -5.52 1.24 -21.10
CA THR A 196 -4.38 1.36 -20.20
C THR A 196 -3.15 0.68 -20.76
N ILE A 197 -3.33 -0.56 -21.25
CA ILE A 197 -2.24 -1.42 -21.75
C ILE A 197 -1.50 -0.74 -22.89
N GLU A 198 -2.22 -0.14 -23.83
CA GLU A 198 -1.67 0.52 -25.02
C GLU A 198 -0.72 1.67 -24.71
N VAL A 199 -0.96 2.39 -23.61
CA VAL A 199 -0.15 3.55 -23.21
C VAL A 199 0.81 3.27 -22.05
N THR A 200 0.87 2.02 -21.58
CA THR A 200 1.75 1.64 -20.46
C THR A 200 3.21 1.60 -20.89
N GLU A 201 4.03 2.41 -20.26
CA GLU A 201 5.48 2.46 -20.44
C GLU A 201 6.19 1.77 -19.28
N MET A 202 6.63 0.52 -19.46
CA MET A 202 7.17 -0.30 -18.38
C MET A 202 8.37 0.34 -17.65
N ASN A 203 9.20 1.12 -18.34
CA ASN A 203 10.31 1.83 -17.70
C ASN A 203 9.84 2.96 -16.76
N LYS A 204 8.72 3.61 -17.06
CA LYS A 204 8.11 4.60 -16.17
C LYS A 204 7.42 3.92 -14.97
N GLU A 205 6.73 2.83 -15.22
CA GLU A 205 6.09 2.06 -14.17
C GLU A 205 7.11 1.49 -13.16
N ALA A 206 8.25 1.03 -13.66
CA ALA A 206 9.33 0.50 -12.84
C ALA A 206 9.96 1.53 -11.87
N LEU A 207 9.76 2.83 -12.12
CA LEU A 207 10.17 3.88 -11.20
C LEU A 207 9.25 3.99 -9.98
N ASN A 208 8.00 3.51 -10.08
CA ASN A 208 6.97 3.73 -9.09
C ASN A 208 6.33 2.43 -8.56
N ASP A 209 6.61 1.28 -9.15
CA ASP A 209 5.98 0.04 -8.68
C ASP A 209 6.91 -1.17 -8.74
N TRP A 210 7.15 -1.76 -7.59
CA TRP A 210 7.90 -3.02 -7.50
C TRP A 210 7.25 -4.17 -8.29
N ALA A 211 5.92 -4.14 -8.48
CA ALA A 211 5.22 -5.14 -9.29
C ALA A 211 5.59 -5.10 -10.78
N ALA A 212 6.26 -4.05 -11.23
CA ALA A 212 6.84 -3.98 -12.57
C ALA A 212 8.09 -4.88 -12.74
N TYR A 213 8.54 -5.52 -11.65
CA TYR A 213 9.71 -6.40 -11.67
C TYR A 213 9.34 -7.86 -11.40
N SER A 214 10.18 -8.77 -11.90
CA SER A 214 10.24 -10.17 -11.53
C SER A 214 11.68 -10.64 -11.59
N GLY A 215 12.22 -11.16 -10.47
CA GLY A 215 13.59 -11.63 -10.39
C GLY A 215 14.64 -10.56 -10.74
N GLY A 216 14.43 -9.31 -10.31
CA GLY A 216 15.33 -8.18 -10.55
C GLY A 216 15.23 -7.56 -11.95
N THR A 217 14.41 -8.11 -12.84
CA THR A 217 14.24 -7.63 -14.22
C THR A 217 12.89 -6.94 -14.39
N ILE A 218 12.88 -5.81 -15.11
CA ILE A 218 11.64 -5.13 -15.50
C ILE A 218 10.84 -6.04 -16.44
N LEU A 219 9.55 -6.19 -16.17
CA LEU A 219 8.64 -6.90 -17.06
C LEU A 219 8.61 -6.21 -18.44
N SER A 220 8.71 -6.99 -19.50
CA SER A 220 8.48 -6.52 -20.86
C SER A 220 7.00 -6.54 -21.27
N ASP A 221 6.14 -7.10 -20.42
CA ASP A 221 4.74 -7.39 -20.72
C ASP A 221 3.81 -6.42 -19.95
N PRO A 222 3.23 -5.41 -20.65
CA PRO A 222 2.34 -4.45 -20.03
C PRO A 222 1.00 -5.06 -19.61
N VAL A 223 0.57 -6.19 -20.20
CA VAL A 223 -0.68 -6.85 -19.80
C VAL A 223 -0.53 -7.46 -18.42
N LEU A 224 0.50 -8.26 -18.20
CA LEU A 224 0.79 -8.88 -16.91
C LEU A 224 0.97 -7.81 -15.82
N TYR A 225 1.72 -6.76 -16.13
CA TYR A 225 1.90 -5.66 -15.20
C TYR A 225 0.57 -4.99 -14.82
N ASN A 226 -0.30 -4.69 -15.80
CA ASN A 226 -1.57 -4.04 -15.51
C ASN A 226 -2.58 -4.94 -14.75
N ILE A 227 -2.50 -6.26 -14.90
CA ILE A 227 -3.23 -7.20 -14.02
C ILE A 227 -2.73 -7.05 -12.57
N ARG A 228 -1.41 -6.97 -12.36
CA ARG A 228 -0.81 -6.74 -11.03
C ARG A 228 -1.17 -5.37 -10.45
N ARG A 229 -1.20 -4.31 -11.28
CA ARG A 229 -1.67 -2.97 -10.92
C ARG A 229 -3.13 -3.00 -10.47
N GLU A 230 -4.02 -3.60 -11.27
CA GLU A 230 -5.44 -3.70 -10.93
C GLU A 230 -5.64 -4.36 -9.56
N ARG A 231 -4.90 -5.46 -9.31
CA ARG A 231 -4.89 -6.16 -8.03
C ARG A 231 -4.41 -5.26 -6.88
N ARG A 232 -3.33 -4.50 -7.09
CA ARG A 232 -2.80 -3.57 -6.09
C ARG A 232 -3.81 -2.50 -5.71
N CYS A 233 -4.43 -1.86 -6.70
CA CYS A 233 -5.42 -0.80 -6.47
C CYS A 233 -6.69 -1.33 -5.81
N GLU A 234 -7.16 -2.51 -6.19
CA GLU A 234 -8.36 -3.14 -5.67
C GLU A 234 -8.22 -3.55 -4.20
N PHE A 235 -7.06 -4.12 -3.81
CA PHE A 235 -6.85 -4.67 -2.47
C PHE A 235 -6.12 -3.72 -1.51
N MET A 236 -6.29 -2.42 -1.68
CA MET A 236 -5.73 -1.44 -0.75
C MET A 236 -6.06 -1.79 0.71
N ALA A 237 -5.05 -1.87 1.55
CA ALA A 237 -5.16 -2.16 2.99
C ALA A 237 -5.91 -3.48 3.33
N GLU A 238 -5.86 -4.49 2.45
CA GLU A 238 -6.43 -5.83 2.69
C GLU A 238 -5.37 -6.89 3.03
N GLY A 239 -4.09 -6.50 3.12
CA GLY A 239 -3.01 -7.38 3.61
C GLY A 239 -2.40 -8.30 2.54
N LEU A 240 -2.83 -8.23 1.27
CA LEU A 240 -2.39 -9.17 0.23
C LEU A 240 -1.06 -8.76 -0.44
N ARG A 241 -0.64 -7.50 -0.32
CA ARG A 241 0.49 -6.94 -1.08
C ARG A 241 1.80 -7.68 -0.84
N TRP A 242 2.10 -8.03 0.41
CA TRP A 242 3.33 -8.74 0.76
C TRP A 242 3.45 -10.09 0.05
N MET A 243 2.40 -10.90 0.12
CA MET A 243 2.36 -12.19 -0.57
C MET A 243 2.52 -12.06 -2.08
N ASP A 244 1.92 -11.02 -2.68
CA ASP A 244 2.05 -10.74 -4.10
C ASP A 244 3.50 -10.40 -4.47
N LEU A 245 4.17 -9.53 -3.72
CA LEU A 245 5.56 -9.15 -3.97
C LEU A 245 6.52 -10.34 -3.84
N VAL A 246 6.29 -11.20 -2.85
CA VAL A 246 7.10 -12.41 -2.63
C VAL A 246 6.91 -13.42 -3.77
N ARG A 247 5.66 -13.76 -4.12
CA ARG A 247 5.37 -14.75 -5.18
C ARG A 247 5.78 -14.27 -6.58
N TRP A 248 5.82 -12.96 -6.81
CA TRP A 248 6.30 -12.38 -8.06
C TRP A 248 7.83 -12.22 -8.10
N ARG A 249 8.52 -12.45 -7.00
CA ARG A 249 9.92 -12.07 -6.82
C ARG A 249 10.18 -10.62 -7.24
N ALA A 250 9.34 -9.73 -6.73
CA ALA A 250 9.27 -8.34 -7.13
C ALA A 250 10.16 -7.41 -6.27
N LEU A 251 11.11 -7.97 -5.52
CA LEU A 251 11.98 -7.21 -4.60
C LEU A 251 13.47 -7.35 -4.92
N ASP A 252 13.85 -8.24 -5.83
CA ASP A 252 15.25 -8.52 -6.16
C ASP A 252 16.03 -7.28 -6.61
N GLN A 253 15.38 -6.33 -7.31
CA GLN A 253 16.01 -5.08 -7.72
C GLN A 253 16.47 -4.18 -6.56
N LEU A 254 15.92 -4.40 -5.35
CA LEU A 254 16.29 -3.65 -4.15
C LEU A 254 17.59 -4.14 -3.52
N ILE A 255 18.16 -5.25 -4.00
CA ILE A 255 19.45 -5.78 -3.52
C ILE A 255 20.55 -4.76 -3.85
N ASP A 256 20.56 -4.24 -5.07
CA ASP A 256 21.61 -3.34 -5.57
C ASP A 256 21.15 -1.87 -5.68
N LYS A 257 19.84 -1.62 -5.60
CA LYS A 257 19.25 -0.30 -5.75
C LYS A 257 18.28 -0.02 -4.61
N PRO A 258 18.75 0.60 -3.52
CA PRO A 258 17.89 0.98 -2.42
C PRO A 258 16.69 1.80 -2.88
N TRP A 259 15.55 1.57 -2.26
CA TRP A 259 14.31 2.27 -2.55
C TRP A 259 14.01 3.31 -1.48
N HIS A 260 13.73 4.52 -1.92
CA HIS A 260 13.36 5.63 -1.07
C HIS A 260 11.83 5.76 -1.04
N ILE A 261 11.22 5.49 0.11
CA ILE A 261 9.78 5.67 0.31
C ILE A 261 9.45 7.15 0.31
N GLU A 262 8.57 7.57 -0.58
CA GLU A 262 8.10 8.95 -0.68
C GLU A 262 6.64 9.09 -0.27
N GLY A 263 6.32 10.25 0.27
CA GLY A 263 4.97 10.72 0.55
C GLY A 263 4.53 11.81 -0.42
N PHE A 264 3.65 12.71 0.03
CA PHE A 264 3.13 13.78 -0.81
C PHE A 264 4.20 14.82 -1.18
N HIS A 265 3.95 15.57 -2.25
CA HIS A 265 4.79 16.66 -2.71
C HIS A 265 4.67 17.84 -1.73
N LEU A 266 5.66 18.00 -0.84
CA LEU A 266 5.63 19.03 0.20
C LEU A 266 6.27 20.33 -0.28
N TRP A 267 7.54 20.22 -0.72
CA TRP A 267 8.37 21.39 -0.97
C TRP A 267 7.98 22.13 -2.24
N ASN A 268 8.03 23.46 -2.19
CA ASN A 268 7.65 24.35 -3.31
C ASN A 268 6.17 24.24 -3.71
N THR A 269 5.30 23.67 -2.87
CA THR A 269 3.86 23.56 -3.10
C THR A 269 3.08 24.43 -2.12
N PRO A 270 1.78 24.67 -2.38
CA PRO A 270 0.91 25.33 -1.40
C PRO A 270 0.81 24.59 -0.06
N MET A 271 1.06 23.26 -0.06
CA MET A 271 0.96 22.41 1.12
C MET A 271 2.08 22.67 2.14
N GLU A 272 3.24 23.16 1.71
CA GLU A 272 4.32 23.57 2.62
C GLU A 272 3.84 24.56 3.67
N ARG A 273 2.93 25.47 3.27
CA ARG A 273 2.38 26.53 4.16
C ARG A 273 1.40 26.02 5.22
N TRP A 274 1.00 24.76 5.13
CA TRP A 274 0.15 24.14 6.16
C TRP A 274 0.88 23.94 7.48
N TYR A 275 2.21 23.95 7.43
CA TYR A 275 3.06 23.58 8.56
C TYR A 275 3.97 24.75 8.97
N SER A 276 4.05 24.97 10.27
CA SER A 276 5.04 25.84 10.88
C SER A 276 6.16 25.01 11.49
N ASN A 277 7.34 25.61 11.65
CA ASN A 277 8.48 24.98 12.31
C ASN A 277 9.01 23.72 11.63
N LEU A 278 9.07 23.72 10.30
CA LEU A 278 9.74 22.67 9.54
C LEU A 278 11.25 22.70 9.84
N VAL A 279 11.79 21.57 10.33
CA VAL A 279 13.22 21.36 10.59
C VAL A 279 13.71 20.25 9.68
N ALA A 280 14.43 20.61 8.62
CA ALA A 280 14.85 19.73 7.53
C ALA A 280 16.38 19.63 7.40
N ASP A 281 17.10 19.75 8.52
CA ASP A 281 18.56 19.80 8.57
C ASP A 281 19.25 18.41 8.60
N GLY A 282 18.46 17.34 8.59
CA GLY A 282 18.96 15.96 8.66
C GLY A 282 19.51 15.54 10.02
N SER A 283 19.42 16.38 11.03
CA SER A 283 19.84 16.06 12.39
C SER A 283 18.88 15.08 13.07
N SER A 284 19.23 14.62 14.27
CA SER A 284 18.32 13.79 15.09
C SER A 284 17.05 14.53 15.51
N ASN A 285 17.03 15.85 15.43
CA ASN A 285 15.88 16.70 15.75
C ASN A 285 15.08 17.11 14.50
N ALA A 286 15.50 16.70 13.30
CA ALA A 286 14.76 16.97 12.08
C ALA A 286 13.38 16.31 12.14
N ASN A 287 12.35 17.06 11.76
CA ASN A 287 10.96 16.61 11.79
C ASN A 287 10.40 16.33 10.38
N VAL A 288 11.13 16.72 9.34
CA VAL A 288 10.80 16.49 7.95
C VAL A 288 12.07 16.22 7.14
N SER A 289 11.98 15.53 6.02
CA SER A 289 13.11 15.30 5.11
C SER A 289 13.48 16.59 4.36
N SER A 290 14.77 16.76 4.06
CA SER A 290 15.27 17.93 3.34
C SER A 290 14.80 17.93 1.87
N ILE A 291 14.51 19.13 1.36
CA ILE A 291 14.27 19.36 -0.08
C ILE A 291 15.45 18.93 -0.96
N THR A 292 16.66 18.91 -0.41
CA THR A 292 17.87 18.47 -1.13
C THR A 292 17.84 16.97 -1.45
N LEU A 293 17.05 16.20 -0.72
CA LEU A 293 16.85 14.77 -0.98
C LEU A 293 15.71 14.53 -1.98
N SER A 294 14.61 15.24 -1.82
CA SER A 294 13.42 15.16 -2.68
C SER A 294 12.48 16.31 -2.40
N GLU A 295 11.71 16.75 -3.39
CA GLU A 295 10.56 17.65 -3.18
C GLU A 295 9.38 16.93 -2.50
N HIS A 296 9.38 15.59 -2.51
CA HIS A 296 8.42 14.76 -1.81
C HIS A 296 8.94 14.38 -0.43
N LEU A 297 8.03 14.19 0.52
CA LEU A 297 8.39 13.71 1.85
C LEU A 297 9.07 12.34 1.76
N ARG A 298 10.19 12.19 2.50
CA ARG A 298 10.86 10.90 2.72
C ARG A 298 10.84 10.59 4.21
N PRO A 299 9.79 9.94 4.71
CA PRO A 299 9.56 9.79 6.15
C PRO A 299 10.67 9.03 6.87
N PHE A 300 11.37 8.13 6.18
CA PHE A 300 12.51 7.39 6.74
C PHE A 300 13.83 8.14 6.67
N GLU A 301 13.91 9.26 5.95
CA GLU A 301 15.14 10.02 5.69
C GLU A 301 15.09 11.44 6.28
N LYS A 302 14.19 11.70 7.23
CA LYS A 302 14.20 12.97 7.97
C LYS A 302 15.43 13.12 8.86
N ASN A 303 15.86 12.03 9.49
CA ASN A 303 17.09 11.94 10.27
C ASN A 303 18.16 11.21 9.44
N MET A 304 19.21 11.90 9.06
CA MET A 304 20.32 11.38 8.24
C MET A 304 21.54 10.98 9.07
N THR A 305 21.42 10.90 10.40
CA THR A 305 22.51 10.45 11.26
C THR A 305 22.76 8.94 11.14
N ALA A 306 23.92 8.49 11.58
CA ALA A 306 24.34 7.09 11.48
C ALA A 306 23.42 6.10 12.24
N ASN A 307 22.62 6.60 13.19
CA ASN A 307 21.68 5.76 13.95
C ASN A 307 20.39 5.42 13.17
N ASN A 308 20.15 6.06 12.03
CA ASN A 308 19.01 5.74 11.18
C ASN A 308 19.41 4.66 10.18
N LEU A 309 18.90 3.44 10.35
CA LEU A 309 19.16 2.31 9.49
C LEU A 309 18.58 2.46 8.07
N PHE A 310 17.61 3.36 7.89
CA PHE A 310 16.90 3.56 6.62
C PHE A 310 17.32 4.84 5.89
N LYS A 311 18.32 5.56 6.39
CA LYS A 311 18.77 6.82 5.79
C LYS A 311 19.26 6.72 4.33
N ASP A 312 19.69 5.53 3.94
CA ASP A 312 20.18 5.23 2.60
C ASP A 312 19.13 4.46 1.75
N GLY A 313 17.86 4.45 2.20
CA GLY A 313 16.76 3.74 1.55
C GLY A 313 16.55 2.31 2.05
N LEU A 314 15.52 1.67 1.54
CA LEU A 314 15.18 0.28 1.84
C LEU A 314 15.92 -0.66 0.90
N THR A 315 16.57 -1.66 1.46
CA THR A 315 17.27 -2.72 0.73
C THR A 315 16.57 -4.06 0.91
N TRP A 316 16.94 -5.03 0.09
CA TRP A 316 16.46 -6.38 0.15
C TRP A 316 17.60 -7.39 0.18
N SER A 317 17.37 -8.54 0.77
CA SER A 317 18.25 -9.71 0.72
C SER A 317 17.44 -10.92 0.26
N MET A 318 18.07 -11.79 -0.54
CA MET A 318 17.43 -13.01 -1.02
C MET A 318 16.94 -13.91 0.11
N ALA A 319 17.63 -13.90 1.25
CA ALA A 319 17.24 -14.63 2.44
C ALA A 319 15.85 -14.23 2.96
N GLN A 320 15.42 -12.98 2.76
CA GLN A 320 14.17 -12.45 3.28
C GLN A 320 12.91 -12.98 2.55
N TYR A 321 13.06 -13.72 1.45
CA TYR A 321 11.93 -14.39 0.81
C TYR A 321 11.42 -15.59 1.63
N LEU A 322 12.26 -16.16 2.48
CA LEU A 322 11.91 -17.30 3.32
C LEU A 322 12.40 -17.05 4.75
N GLU A 323 11.55 -17.29 5.71
CA GLU A 323 11.91 -17.22 7.13
C GLU A 323 12.92 -18.32 7.50
N PRO A 324 13.90 -18.05 8.39
CA PRO A 324 14.79 -19.12 8.88
C PRO A 324 14.01 -20.11 9.73
N LEU A 325 14.34 -21.39 9.59
CA LEU A 325 13.89 -22.38 10.55
C LEU A 325 14.64 -22.17 11.88
N PRO A 326 13.92 -22.05 13.01
CA PRO A 326 14.57 -21.86 14.31
C PRO A 326 15.53 -23.02 14.64
N ILE A 327 16.69 -22.70 15.18
CA ILE A 327 17.71 -23.71 15.57
C ILE A 327 17.12 -24.75 16.52
N THR A 328 16.20 -24.39 17.37
CA THR A 328 15.49 -25.33 18.25
C THR A 328 14.79 -26.46 17.50
N GLN A 329 14.31 -26.23 16.27
CA GLN A 329 13.67 -27.28 15.46
C GLN A 329 14.70 -28.30 15.00
N PHE A 330 15.91 -27.88 14.65
CA PHE A 330 17.02 -28.79 14.31
C PHE A 330 17.40 -29.64 15.52
N LEU A 331 17.55 -29.04 16.70
CA LEU A 331 17.88 -29.78 17.92
C LEU A 331 16.79 -30.78 18.31
N LEU A 332 15.51 -30.38 18.22
CA LEU A 332 14.38 -31.26 18.53
C LEU A 332 14.27 -32.48 17.58
N THR A 333 14.75 -32.34 16.35
CA THR A 333 14.71 -33.41 15.33
C THR A 333 16.02 -34.17 15.19
N ALA A 334 17.10 -33.69 15.83
CA ALA A 334 18.38 -34.38 15.83
C ALA A 334 18.31 -35.71 16.61
N SER A 335 18.98 -36.71 16.12
CA SER A 335 19.00 -38.05 16.75
C SER A 335 19.57 -38.08 18.18
N ASP A 336 20.35 -37.08 18.55
CA ASP A 336 20.93 -36.92 19.90
C ASP A 336 20.32 -35.74 20.68
N TYR A 337 19.36 -34.98 20.09
CA TYR A 337 18.76 -33.79 20.65
C TYR A 337 19.74 -32.65 21.03
N GLN A 338 20.96 -32.67 20.49
CA GLN A 338 22.05 -31.76 20.86
C GLN A 338 22.79 -31.16 19.66
N SER A 339 22.87 -31.89 18.55
CA SER A 339 23.70 -31.53 17.40
C SER A 339 22.84 -31.15 16.21
N VAL A 340 22.96 -29.92 15.74
CA VAL A 340 22.19 -29.41 14.58
C VAL A 340 22.44 -30.26 13.33
N GLU A 341 23.67 -30.68 13.10
CA GLU A 341 24.12 -31.51 11.97
C GLU A 341 23.55 -32.92 11.95
N LYS A 342 22.99 -33.40 13.06
CA LYS A 342 22.28 -34.69 13.14
C LYS A 342 20.78 -34.59 12.91
N SER A 343 20.30 -33.39 12.63
CA SER A 343 18.92 -33.17 12.22
C SER A 343 18.72 -33.58 10.76
N PRO A 344 17.60 -34.19 10.40
CA PRO A 344 17.23 -34.44 9.01
C PRO A 344 16.70 -33.18 8.30
N LEU A 345 16.55 -32.03 8.99
CA LEU A 345 16.06 -30.79 8.43
C LEU A 345 17.16 -30.07 7.65
N TYR A 346 16.74 -29.36 6.60
CA TYR A 346 17.57 -28.43 5.87
C TYR A 346 17.09 -27.00 6.19
N GLN A 347 18.04 -26.09 6.34
CA GLN A 347 17.74 -24.66 6.51
C GLN A 347 17.27 -24.06 5.18
N ASN A 348 16.43 -23.03 5.27
CA ASN A 348 16.07 -22.25 4.10
C ASN A 348 17.31 -21.58 3.48
N PRO A 349 17.34 -21.41 2.15
CA PRO A 349 18.49 -20.84 1.45
C PRO A 349 18.95 -19.52 2.06
N TYR A 350 20.26 -19.33 2.11
CA TYR A 350 20.95 -18.14 2.62
C TYR A 350 20.87 -17.92 4.14
N TRP A 351 20.21 -18.80 4.89
CA TRP A 351 20.20 -18.77 6.35
C TRP A 351 21.19 -19.78 6.93
N PRO A 352 22.04 -19.36 7.87
CA PRO A 352 22.96 -20.30 8.54
C PRO A 352 22.22 -21.22 9.52
N THR A 353 22.85 -22.34 9.83
CA THR A 353 22.40 -23.27 10.88
C THR A 353 23.03 -23.00 12.24
N VAL A 354 23.64 -21.82 12.39
CA VAL A 354 24.28 -21.34 13.62
C VAL A 354 23.49 -20.15 14.17
N ALA A 355 23.15 -20.22 15.46
CA ALA A 355 22.43 -19.13 16.13
C ALA A 355 23.21 -17.80 16.07
N ASP A 356 22.47 -16.68 16.03
CA ASP A 356 22.99 -15.32 16.03
C ASP A 356 23.95 -14.97 14.86
N ARG A 357 23.87 -15.73 13.76
CA ARG A 357 24.56 -15.40 12.52
C ARG A 357 23.63 -14.71 11.55
N PRO A 358 24.09 -13.65 10.87
CA PRO A 358 23.29 -13.00 9.83
C PRO A 358 23.09 -13.92 8.63
N ALA A 359 22.10 -13.59 7.79
CA ALA A 359 21.93 -14.21 6.49
C ALA A 359 23.17 -14.01 5.60
N GLU A 360 23.44 -14.95 4.73
CA GLU A 360 24.63 -14.94 3.85
C GLU A 360 24.43 -14.07 2.60
N LYS A 361 23.19 -13.78 2.21
CA LYS A 361 22.80 -12.93 1.06
C LYS A 361 21.49 -12.21 1.32
#